data_fb579e4b9891185e7c7f59f47f7d72de
#
_entry.id   fb579e4b9891185e7c7f59f47f7d72de
#
_cell.length_a   1.000
_cell.length_b   1.000
_cell.length_c   1.000
_cell.angle_alpha   90.00
_cell.angle_beta   90.00
_cell.angle_gamma   90.00
#
_symmetry.space_group_name_H-M   'P 1'
#
loop_
_entity.id
_entity.type
_entity.pdbx_description
1 polymer ?
#
loop_
_entity_poly.entity_id
_entity_poly.type
_entity_poly.pdbx_seq_one_letter_code
_entity_poly.pdbx_strand_id
1 'polypeptide(L)'
;MVKNGVRFFYILAIGIVIIAAQNLVNIAKETVEYNLETHKGTITSPYSLQVYNSIEKYSNKYKIPKYIAYNIAFLETRYQGPFDWDYHGKLTSFAGAKGPMQIMPATANYIIGKNITKNELLHNIDLNIKISMKLLHKLHNQYDDWAVVCGYYNTGYPQVNSYARYCASNKNYKSRWVSY
;
A
#
# COMPACT_ATOMS: atom_id res chain seq x y z
N MET A 1 48.27 1.67 54.98
CA MET A 1 48.38 1.62 53.51
C MET A 1 47.44 0.58 52.82
N VAL A 2 46.70 -0.26 53.53
CA VAL A 2 45.87 -1.33 52.90
C VAL A 2 44.49 -0.81 52.40
N LYS A 3 43.90 0.26 52.95
CA LYS A 3 42.54 0.75 52.58
C LYS A 3 42.43 1.34 51.18
N ASN A 4 43.51 1.86 50.63
CA ASN A 4 43.44 2.48 49.26
C ASN A 4 43.51 1.45 48.13
N GLY A 5 44.18 0.32 48.33
CA GLY A 5 44.26 -0.76 47.36
C GLY A 5 42.89 -1.41 47.11
N VAL A 6 42.11 -1.66 48.17
CA VAL A 6 40.81 -2.30 48.10
C VAL A 6 39.82 -1.42 47.34
N ARG A 7 39.81 -0.08 47.55
CA ARG A 7 38.95 0.87 46.80
C ARG A 7 39.29 0.90 45.32
N PHE A 8 40.55 0.83 44.96
CA PHE A 8 41.00 0.81 43.58
C PHE A 8 40.51 -0.44 42.83
N PHE A 9 40.58 -1.61 43.46
CA PHE A 9 40.09 -2.88 42.92
C PHE A 9 38.58 -2.87 42.74
N TYR A 10 37.80 -2.29 43.66
CA TYR A 10 36.34 -2.13 43.49
C TYR A 10 35.97 -1.20 42.34
N ILE A 11 36.66 -0.09 42.16
CA ILE A 11 36.40 0.84 41.03
C ILE A 11 36.72 0.17 39.69
N LEU A 12 37.86 -0.59 39.65
CA LEU A 12 38.22 -1.31 38.43
C LEU A 12 37.22 -2.44 38.10
N ALA A 13 36.76 -3.18 39.09
CA ALA A 13 35.77 -4.24 38.93
C ALA A 13 34.42 -3.68 38.44
N ILE A 14 33.94 -2.53 38.99
CA ILE A 14 32.71 -1.84 38.54
C ILE A 14 32.89 -1.36 37.11
N GLY A 15 34.07 -0.79 36.76
CA GLY A 15 34.35 -0.36 35.38
C GLY A 15 34.26 -1.50 34.37
N ILE A 16 34.83 -2.68 34.70
CA ILE A 16 34.77 -3.86 33.84
C ILE A 16 33.32 -4.36 33.67
N VAL A 17 32.53 -4.38 34.75
CA VAL A 17 31.12 -4.78 34.68
C VAL A 17 30.31 -3.83 33.81
N ILE A 18 30.54 -2.53 33.91
CA ILE A 18 29.83 -1.53 33.07
C ILE A 18 30.19 -1.71 31.59
N ILE A 19 31.46 -1.92 31.26
CA ILE A 19 31.90 -2.14 29.87
C ILE A 19 31.32 -3.45 29.33
N ALA A 20 31.29 -4.52 30.12
CA ALA A 20 30.66 -5.77 29.71
C ALA A 20 29.16 -5.64 29.47
N ALA A 21 28.46 -4.90 30.33
CA ALA A 21 27.02 -4.63 30.14
C ALA A 21 26.74 -3.79 28.88
N GLN A 22 27.56 -2.77 28.60
CA GLN A 22 27.45 -1.98 27.37
C GLN A 22 27.69 -2.82 26.10
N ASN A 23 28.69 -3.71 26.13
CA ASN A 23 28.97 -4.62 25.02
C ASN A 23 27.79 -5.59 24.78
N LEU A 24 27.18 -6.13 25.82
CA LEU A 24 25.99 -6.99 25.70
C LEU A 24 24.79 -6.24 25.10
N VAL A 25 24.57 -5.00 25.49
CA VAL A 25 23.50 -4.15 24.92
C VAL A 25 23.76 -3.85 23.43
N ASN A 26 25.01 -3.60 23.05
CA ASN A 26 25.36 -3.37 21.66
C ASN A 26 25.19 -4.63 20.80
N ILE A 27 25.63 -5.78 21.27
CA ILE A 27 25.42 -7.08 20.61
C ILE A 27 23.92 -7.38 20.45
N ALA A 28 23.11 -7.12 21.48
CA ALA A 28 21.67 -7.30 21.40
C ALA A 28 21.02 -6.37 20.36
N LYS A 29 21.45 -5.11 20.26
CA LYS A 29 20.97 -4.15 19.24
C LYS A 29 21.35 -4.61 17.83
N GLU A 30 22.59 -4.98 17.59
CA GLU A 30 23.06 -5.48 16.29
C GLU A 30 22.32 -6.76 15.89
N THR A 31 22.05 -7.67 16.83
CA THR A 31 21.29 -8.89 16.59
C THR A 31 19.82 -8.57 16.22
N VAL A 32 19.20 -7.59 16.89
CA VAL A 32 17.83 -7.15 16.58
C VAL A 32 17.79 -6.47 15.21
N GLU A 33 18.74 -5.61 14.88
CA GLU A 33 18.82 -4.96 13.56
C GLU A 33 19.07 -5.99 12.45
N TYR A 34 19.99 -6.92 12.63
CA TYR A 34 20.23 -8.02 11.69
C TYR A 34 18.99 -8.87 11.45
N ASN A 35 18.26 -9.23 12.52
CA ASN A 35 17.01 -9.98 12.39
C ASN A 35 15.91 -9.17 11.73
N LEU A 36 15.80 -7.86 11.97
CA LEU A 36 14.87 -6.98 11.30
C LEU A 36 15.20 -6.82 9.81
N GLU A 37 16.47 -6.72 9.43
CA GLU A 37 16.88 -6.62 8.03
C GLU A 37 16.71 -7.95 7.28
N THR A 38 17.06 -9.09 7.88
CA THR A 38 16.84 -10.41 7.27
C THR A 38 15.36 -10.76 7.13
N HIS A 39 14.50 -10.27 8.03
CA HIS A 39 13.05 -10.47 7.92
C HIS A 39 12.36 -9.43 6.99
N LYS A 40 12.96 -8.28 6.74
CA LYS A 40 12.48 -7.32 5.72
C LYS A 40 12.49 -7.89 4.29
N GLY A 41 13.29 -8.90 4.03
CA GLY A 41 13.41 -9.52 2.69
C GLY A 41 12.35 -10.58 2.35
N THR A 42 11.52 -11.05 3.30
CA THR A 42 10.75 -12.29 3.08
C THR A 42 9.26 -12.24 3.47
N ILE A 43 8.78 -11.21 4.17
CA ILE A 43 7.35 -11.09 4.47
C ILE A 43 6.76 -10.00 3.58
N THR A 44 6.43 -10.36 2.36
CA THR A 44 5.54 -9.51 1.55
C THR A 44 4.15 -9.57 2.19
N SER A 45 3.65 -8.42 2.63
CA SER A 45 2.27 -8.30 3.12
C SER A 45 1.30 -8.94 2.12
N PRO A 46 0.22 -9.58 2.58
CA PRO A 46 -0.83 -10.11 1.70
C PRO A 46 -1.28 -9.08 0.67
N TYR A 47 -1.66 -9.51 -0.52
CA TYR A 47 -2.08 -8.60 -1.59
C TYR A 47 -3.24 -7.69 -1.18
N SER A 48 -4.20 -8.22 -0.44
CA SER A 48 -5.33 -7.46 0.10
C SER A 48 -4.87 -6.31 0.99
N LEU A 49 -3.88 -6.53 1.84
CA LEU A 49 -3.32 -5.49 2.71
C LEU A 49 -2.48 -4.47 1.94
N GLN A 50 -1.74 -4.90 0.91
CA GLN A 50 -1.01 -3.98 0.02
C GLN A 50 -1.98 -3.05 -0.71
N VAL A 51 -3.11 -3.57 -1.23
CA VAL A 51 -4.17 -2.79 -1.87
C VAL A 51 -4.78 -1.79 -0.88
N TYR A 52 -5.13 -2.25 0.33
CA TYR A 52 -5.66 -1.40 1.39
C TYR A 52 -4.72 -0.22 1.68
N ASN A 53 -3.46 -0.50 2.01
CA ASN A 53 -2.47 0.53 2.36
C ASN A 53 -2.26 1.54 1.24
N SER A 54 -2.23 1.07 -0.02
CA SER A 54 -2.05 1.94 -1.18
C SER A 54 -3.30 2.79 -1.45
N ILE A 55 -4.52 2.24 -1.31
CA ILE A 55 -5.77 3.02 -1.43
C ILE A 55 -5.82 4.09 -0.34
N GLU A 56 -5.57 3.75 0.94
CA GLU A 56 -5.55 4.72 2.04
C GLU A 56 -4.55 5.86 1.79
N LYS A 57 -3.32 5.51 1.39
CA LYS A 57 -2.24 6.46 1.09
C LYS A 57 -2.61 7.42 -0.04
N TYR A 58 -3.06 6.88 -1.17
CA TYR A 58 -3.28 7.69 -2.38
C TYR A 58 -4.64 8.37 -2.44
N SER A 59 -5.68 7.83 -1.81
CA SER A 59 -6.95 8.53 -1.61
C SER A 59 -6.73 9.83 -0.83
N ASN A 60 -5.98 9.77 0.27
CA ASN A 60 -5.63 10.95 1.05
C ASN A 60 -4.78 11.94 0.22
N LYS A 61 -3.75 11.45 -0.48
CA LYS A 61 -2.84 12.28 -1.28
C LYS A 61 -3.55 13.04 -2.40
N TYR A 62 -4.46 12.37 -3.12
CA TYR A 62 -5.16 12.93 -4.28
C TYR A 62 -6.58 13.41 -3.96
N LYS A 63 -6.97 13.42 -2.69
CA LYS A 63 -8.30 13.84 -2.20
C LYS A 63 -9.46 13.08 -2.88
N ILE A 64 -9.26 11.78 -3.11
CA ILE A 64 -10.30 10.90 -3.64
C ILE A 64 -11.15 10.37 -2.48
N PRO A 65 -12.48 10.46 -2.52
CA PRO A 65 -13.32 9.82 -1.51
C PRO A 65 -13.05 8.32 -1.47
N LYS A 66 -12.76 7.77 -0.29
CA LYS A 66 -12.35 6.36 -0.14
C LYS A 66 -13.38 5.39 -0.71
N TYR A 67 -14.67 5.69 -0.56
CA TYR A 67 -15.71 4.84 -1.13
C TYR A 67 -15.63 4.72 -2.66
N ILE A 68 -15.23 5.76 -3.39
CA ILE A 68 -14.98 5.72 -4.84
C ILE A 68 -13.88 4.72 -5.15
N ALA A 69 -12.72 4.86 -4.49
CA ALA A 69 -11.56 4.00 -4.71
C ALA A 69 -11.86 2.52 -4.41
N TYR A 70 -12.49 2.25 -3.27
CA TYR A 70 -12.86 0.89 -2.87
C TYR A 70 -13.98 0.29 -3.73
N ASN A 71 -14.94 1.10 -4.20
CA ASN A 71 -15.96 0.62 -5.13
C ASN A 71 -15.36 0.26 -6.48
N ILE A 72 -14.43 1.05 -7.00
CA ILE A 72 -13.70 0.70 -8.24
C ILE A 72 -12.93 -0.61 -8.04
N ALA A 73 -12.11 -0.74 -7.00
CA ALA A 73 -11.37 -1.98 -6.73
C ALA A 73 -12.29 -3.21 -6.64
N PHE A 74 -13.47 -3.06 -6.02
CA PHE A 74 -14.47 -4.13 -5.98
C PHE A 74 -15.07 -4.43 -7.35
N LEU A 75 -15.46 -3.42 -8.11
CA LEU A 75 -16.06 -3.60 -9.44
C LEU A 75 -15.07 -4.22 -10.42
N GLU A 76 -13.80 -3.83 -10.36
CA GLU A 76 -12.76 -4.31 -11.27
C GLU A 76 -12.25 -5.72 -10.94
N THR A 77 -12.02 -6.00 -9.66
CA THR A 77 -11.32 -7.23 -9.25
C THR A 77 -11.92 -7.93 -8.04
N ARG A 78 -13.11 -7.51 -7.59
CA ARG A 78 -13.81 -8.08 -6.43
C ARG A 78 -13.05 -7.93 -5.11
N TYR A 79 -12.26 -6.90 -4.96
CA TYR A 79 -11.56 -6.60 -3.71
C TYR A 79 -12.53 -6.41 -2.53
N GLN A 80 -12.39 -7.20 -1.47
CA GLN A 80 -13.27 -7.26 -0.31
C GLN A 80 -12.58 -6.87 1.01
N GLY A 81 -11.60 -5.98 0.95
CA GLY A 81 -10.99 -5.39 2.13
C GLY A 81 -9.63 -5.99 2.53
N PRO A 82 -9.03 -5.48 3.62
CA PRO A 82 -7.65 -5.82 4.00
C PRO A 82 -7.46 -7.26 4.47
N PHE A 83 -8.53 -7.93 4.90
CA PHE A 83 -8.50 -9.29 5.46
C PHE A 83 -8.94 -10.37 4.46
N ASP A 84 -9.14 -10.02 3.20
CA ASP A 84 -9.41 -10.97 2.11
C ASP A 84 -8.10 -11.68 1.70
N TRP A 85 -7.73 -12.73 2.45
CA TRP A 85 -6.45 -13.42 2.29
C TRP A 85 -6.33 -14.18 0.97
N ASP A 86 -7.45 -14.54 0.35
CA ASP A 86 -7.51 -15.21 -0.94
C ASP A 86 -7.44 -14.24 -2.12
N TYR A 87 -7.44 -12.95 -1.84
CA TYR A 87 -7.39 -11.93 -2.89
C TYR A 87 -6.05 -11.92 -3.63
N HIS A 88 -6.12 -12.11 -4.94
CA HIS A 88 -4.97 -12.06 -5.85
C HIS A 88 -5.08 -10.87 -6.81
N GLY A 89 -4.58 -9.71 -6.42
CA GLY A 89 -4.67 -8.46 -7.18
C GLY A 89 -3.94 -8.45 -8.54
N LYS A 90 -3.26 -9.54 -8.93
CA LYS A 90 -2.51 -9.67 -10.19
C LYS A 90 -3.40 -10.18 -11.32
N LEU A 91 -4.42 -9.43 -11.68
CA LEU A 91 -5.36 -9.80 -12.73
C LEU A 91 -5.06 -9.07 -14.05
N THR A 92 -5.29 -9.77 -15.16
CA THR A 92 -5.26 -9.20 -16.51
C THR A 92 -6.61 -9.46 -17.17
N SER A 93 -7.30 -8.38 -17.59
CA SER A 93 -8.54 -8.52 -18.33
C SER A 93 -8.30 -8.96 -19.77
N PHE A 94 -9.36 -9.43 -20.45
CA PHE A 94 -9.31 -9.76 -21.87
C PHE A 94 -8.82 -8.58 -22.73
N ALA A 95 -9.23 -7.35 -22.40
CA ALA A 95 -8.78 -6.14 -23.10
C ALA A 95 -7.33 -5.71 -22.73
N GLY A 96 -6.68 -6.38 -21.79
CA GLY A 96 -5.30 -6.12 -21.40
C GLY A 96 -5.12 -5.14 -20.23
N ALA A 97 -6.18 -4.74 -19.54
CA ALA A 97 -6.09 -3.99 -18.28
C ALA A 97 -5.40 -4.81 -17.19
N LYS A 98 -4.70 -4.15 -16.26
CA LYS A 98 -3.79 -4.79 -15.31
C LYS A 98 -4.06 -4.40 -13.87
N GLY A 99 -3.90 -5.38 -12.99
CA GLY A 99 -3.80 -5.21 -11.53
C GLY A 99 -5.12 -4.87 -10.83
N PRO A 100 -5.07 -4.51 -9.53
CA PRO A 100 -6.26 -4.37 -8.69
C PRO A 100 -7.27 -3.32 -9.16
N MET A 101 -6.78 -2.29 -9.85
CA MET A 101 -7.63 -1.21 -10.38
C MET A 101 -7.86 -1.31 -11.90
N GLN A 102 -7.44 -2.41 -12.54
CA GLN A 102 -7.62 -2.69 -13.97
C GLN A 102 -7.24 -1.50 -14.89
N ILE A 103 -6.03 -0.98 -14.71
CA ILE A 103 -5.53 0.12 -15.55
C ILE A 103 -4.98 -0.40 -16.88
N MET A 104 -5.38 0.25 -17.96
CA MET A 104 -4.83 0.01 -19.29
C MET A 104 -3.38 0.55 -19.38
N PRO A 105 -2.44 -0.19 -20.00
CA PRO A 105 -1.06 0.28 -20.14
C PRO A 105 -0.92 1.64 -20.86
N ALA A 106 -1.73 1.89 -21.88
CA ALA A 106 -1.74 3.17 -22.56
C ALA A 106 -2.16 4.32 -21.63
N THR A 107 -3.18 4.10 -20.80
CA THR A 107 -3.63 5.05 -19.78
C THR A 107 -2.54 5.30 -18.73
N ALA A 108 -1.85 4.25 -18.29
CA ALA A 108 -0.74 4.37 -17.33
C ALA A 108 0.37 5.25 -17.88
N ASN A 109 0.79 5.01 -19.13
CA ASN A 109 1.82 5.79 -19.81
C ASN A 109 1.43 7.26 -19.95
N TYR A 110 0.18 7.53 -20.35
CA TYR A 110 -0.34 8.87 -20.45
C TYR A 110 -0.35 9.62 -19.11
N ILE A 111 -0.81 8.96 -18.03
CA ILE A 111 -0.92 9.58 -16.69
C ILE A 111 0.44 9.83 -16.05
N ILE A 112 1.42 8.96 -16.30
CA ILE A 112 2.76 9.07 -15.72
C ILE A 112 3.71 9.91 -16.59
N GLY A 113 3.45 10.01 -17.90
CA GLY A 113 4.32 10.71 -18.86
C GLY A 113 5.60 9.93 -19.18
N LYS A 114 5.63 8.62 -18.90
CA LYS A 114 6.75 7.72 -19.26
C LYS A 114 6.24 6.32 -19.54
N ASN A 115 7.07 5.51 -20.20
CA ASN A 115 6.75 4.11 -20.47
C ASN A 115 6.74 3.29 -19.17
N ILE A 116 5.57 2.72 -18.84
CA ILE A 116 5.36 1.75 -17.78
C ILE A 116 5.12 0.40 -18.45
N THR A 117 5.92 -0.60 -18.10
CA THR A 117 5.78 -1.92 -18.67
C THR A 117 4.50 -2.60 -18.16
N LYS A 118 3.95 -3.53 -18.97
CA LYS A 118 2.80 -4.34 -18.57
C LYS A 118 3.08 -5.14 -17.30
N ASN A 119 4.33 -5.58 -17.13
CA ASN A 119 4.79 -6.35 -15.97
C ASN A 119 4.83 -5.48 -14.70
N GLU A 120 5.37 -4.27 -14.77
CA GLU A 120 5.36 -3.32 -13.65
C GLU A 120 3.92 -3.00 -13.23
N LEU A 121 3.03 -2.73 -14.19
CA LEU A 121 1.64 -2.39 -13.92
C LEU A 121 0.87 -3.56 -13.27
N LEU A 122 1.21 -4.80 -13.61
CA LEU A 122 0.60 -6.01 -13.04
C LEU A 122 1.13 -6.36 -11.65
N HIS A 123 2.44 -6.23 -11.41
CA HIS A 123 3.08 -6.74 -10.21
C HIS A 123 3.34 -5.67 -9.14
N ASN A 124 3.38 -4.39 -9.51
CA ASN A 124 3.57 -3.30 -8.56
C ASN A 124 2.21 -2.69 -8.16
N ILE A 125 1.62 -3.23 -7.09
CA ILE A 125 0.31 -2.80 -6.58
C ILE A 125 0.31 -1.31 -6.21
N ASP A 126 1.35 -0.82 -5.54
CA ASP A 126 1.45 0.60 -5.15
C ASP A 126 1.44 1.51 -6.39
N LEU A 127 2.20 1.15 -7.43
CA LEU A 127 2.22 1.87 -8.70
C LEU A 127 0.86 1.85 -9.40
N ASN A 128 0.21 0.68 -9.48
CA ASN A 128 -1.09 0.50 -10.11
C ASN A 128 -2.14 1.42 -9.47
N ILE A 129 -2.25 1.38 -8.15
CA ILE A 129 -3.21 2.20 -7.39
C ILE A 129 -2.84 3.68 -7.47
N LYS A 130 -1.57 4.05 -7.37
CA LYS A 130 -1.10 5.44 -7.55
C LYS A 130 -1.55 6.03 -8.89
N ILE A 131 -1.40 5.27 -9.98
CA ILE A 131 -1.81 5.69 -11.33
C ILE A 131 -3.31 5.88 -11.39
N SER A 132 -4.08 4.92 -10.85
CA SER A 132 -5.54 4.98 -10.80
C SER A 132 -6.03 6.22 -10.06
N MET A 133 -5.45 6.53 -8.90
CA MET A 133 -5.82 7.72 -8.12
C MET A 133 -5.45 9.03 -8.84
N LYS A 134 -4.32 9.06 -9.55
CA LYS A 134 -3.97 10.22 -10.41
C LYS A 134 -4.97 10.40 -11.55
N LEU A 135 -5.41 9.31 -12.18
CA LEU A 135 -6.44 9.35 -13.22
C LEU A 135 -7.76 9.89 -12.64
N LEU A 136 -8.23 9.34 -11.53
CA LEU A 136 -9.45 9.78 -10.86
C LEU A 136 -9.40 11.27 -10.48
N HIS A 137 -8.28 11.72 -9.93
CA HIS A 137 -8.07 13.13 -9.61
C HIS A 137 -8.15 14.02 -10.86
N LYS A 138 -7.48 13.62 -11.95
CA LYS A 138 -7.52 14.35 -13.21
C LYS A 138 -8.96 14.44 -13.78
N LEU A 139 -9.68 13.32 -13.78
CA LEU A 139 -11.06 13.27 -14.26
C LEU A 139 -12.00 14.11 -13.40
N HIS A 140 -11.84 14.06 -12.06
CA HIS A 140 -12.67 14.86 -11.17
C HIS A 140 -12.43 16.37 -11.35
N ASN A 141 -11.19 16.77 -11.54
CA ASN A 141 -10.88 18.18 -11.86
C ASN A 141 -11.50 18.64 -13.19
N GLN A 142 -11.79 17.71 -14.10
CA GLN A 142 -12.39 18.03 -15.40
C GLN A 142 -13.92 18.03 -15.36
N TYR A 143 -14.54 17.11 -14.61
CA TYR A 143 -15.99 16.88 -14.70
C TYR A 143 -16.76 17.28 -13.44
N ASP A 144 -16.08 17.43 -12.31
CA ASP A 144 -16.63 17.78 -10.98
C ASP A 144 -17.85 16.92 -10.53
N ASP A 145 -18.00 15.73 -11.08
CA ASP A 145 -19.06 14.76 -10.80
C ASP A 145 -18.51 13.34 -10.71
N TRP A 146 -18.60 12.72 -9.53
CA TRP A 146 -18.10 11.37 -9.31
C TRP A 146 -18.82 10.30 -10.12
N ALA A 147 -20.10 10.47 -10.47
CA ALA A 147 -20.79 9.51 -11.32
C ALA A 147 -20.23 9.55 -12.75
N VAL A 148 -20.00 10.75 -13.30
CA VAL A 148 -19.35 10.92 -14.59
C VAL A 148 -17.91 10.39 -14.58
N VAL A 149 -17.16 10.67 -13.51
CA VAL A 149 -15.78 10.17 -13.32
C VAL A 149 -15.72 8.65 -13.30
N CYS A 150 -16.60 8.00 -12.53
CA CYS A 150 -16.68 6.54 -12.48
C CYS A 150 -17.09 5.94 -13.84
N GLY A 151 -18.01 6.57 -14.54
CA GLY A 151 -18.41 6.13 -15.88
C GLY A 151 -17.29 6.25 -16.91
N TYR A 152 -16.55 7.35 -16.85
CA TYR A 152 -15.36 7.54 -17.68
C TYR A 152 -14.27 6.49 -17.37
N TYR A 153 -14.04 6.21 -16.08
CA TYR A 153 -13.09 5.20 -15.66
C TYR A 153 -13.38 3.84 -16.29
N ASN A 154 -14.65 3.45 -16.30
CA ASN A 154 -15.12 2.18 -16.87
C ASN A 154 -15.05 2.11 -18.40
N THR A 155 -15.38 3.21 -19.10
CA THR A 155 -15.64 3.15 -20.54
C THR A 155 -14.70 3.98 -21.41
N GLY A 156 -13.95 4.89 -20.81
CA GLY A 156 -13.15 5.90 -21.51
C GLY A 156 -13.95 7.09 -22.02
N TYR A 157 -15.24 7.21 -21.70
CA TYR A 157 -16.14 8.31 -22.11
C TYR A 157 -16.94 8.86 -20.93
N PRO A 158 -17.25 10.17 -20.90
CA PRO A 158 -18.05 10.78 -19.85
C PRO A 158 -19.51 10.35 -19.95
N GLN A 159 -19.92 9.37 -19.16
CA GLN A 159 -21.30 8.86 -19.12
C GLN A 159 -21.65 8.30 -17.74
N VAL A 160 -22.95 8.22 -17.45
CA VAL A 160 -23.47 7.63 -16.20
C VAL A 160 -24.20 6.33 -16.51
N ASN A 161 -23.50 5.20 -16.40
CA ASN A 161 -24.04 3.84 -16.55
C ASN A 161 -24.29 3.16 -15.18
N SER A 162 -24.65 1.89 -15.16
CA SER A 162 -24.86 1.12 -13.91
C SER A 162 -23.60 1.03 -13.04
N TYR A 163 -22.43 0.85 -13.66
CA TYR A 163 -21.15 0.89 -12.97
C TYR A 163 -20.92 2.24 -12.26
N ALA A 164 -21.13 3.33 -12.99
CA ALA A 164 -20.98 4.70 -12.50
C ALA A 164 -21.92 4.99 -11.31
N ARG A 165 -23.20 4.62 -11.44
CA ARG A 165 -24.18 4.80 -10.36
C ARG A 165 -23.79 4.03 -9.10
N TYR A 166 -23.43 2.74 -9.24
CA TYR A 166 -22.97 1.94 -8.10
C TYR A 166 -21.72 2.54 -7.46
N CYS A 167 -20.70 2.87 -8.26
CA CYS A 167 -19.44 3.44 -7.80
C CYS A 167 -19.66 4.73 -7.00
N ALA A 168 -20.47 5.66 -7.51
CA ALA A 168 -20.66 6.97 -6.90
C ALA A 168 -21.63 6.99 -5.71
N SER A 169 -22.58 6.04 -5.63
CA SER A 169 -23.61 6.04 -4.59
C SER A 169 -23.31 5.15 -3.38
N ASN A 170 -22.55 4.06 -3.56
CA ASN A 170 -22.33 3.09 -2.48
C ASN A 170 -21.31 3.59 -1.46
N LYS A 171 -21.76 4.37 -0.48
CA LYS A 171 -20.92 4.85 0.62
C LYS A 171 -20.66 3.78 1.69
N ASN A 172 -21.46 2.72 1.74
CA ASN A 172 -21.29 1.61 2.69
C ASN A 172 -20.37 0.51 2.14
N TYR A 173 -19.25 0.90 1.54
CA TYR A 173 -18.30 -0.02 0.89
C TYR A 173 -17.69 -1.05 1.85
N LYS A 174 -17.57 -0.73 3.15
CA LYS A 174 -17.01 -1.64 4.16
C LYS A 174 -17.92 -2.82 4.49
N SER A 175 -19.23 -2.76 4.18
CA SER A 175 -20.14 -3.88 4.39
C SER A 175 -19.79 -5.14 3.57
N ARG A 176 -18.97 -4.99 2.56
CA ARG A 176 -18.43 -6.09 1.73
C ARG A 176 -17.13 -6.68 2.26
N TRP A 177 -16.53 -6.06 3.26
CA TRP A 177 -15.25 -6.51 3.77
C TRP A 177 -15.40 -7.83 4.49
N VAL A 178 -14.54 -8.78 4.18
CA VAL A 178 -14.41 -10.04 4.90
C VAL A 178 -14.01 -9.70 6.34
N SER A 179 -14.78 -10.23 7.31
CA SER A 179 -14.50 -10.15 8.74
C SER A 179 -14.08 -11.53 9.24
N TYR A 180 -13.05 -11.59 10.05
CA TYR A 180 -12.59 -12.80 10.76
C TYR A 180 -12.89 -12.64 12.25
#